data_e0760a01cc795b5be1486057bbbf007c
#
_entry.id   e0760a01cc795b5be1486057bbbf007c
#
_cell.length_a   1.000
_cell.length_b   1.000
_cell.length_c   1.000
_cell.angle_alpha   90.00
_cell.angle_beta   90.00
_cell.angle_gamma   90.00
#
_symmetry.space_group_name_H-M   'P 1'
#
loop_
_entity.id
_entity.type
_entity.pdbx_description
1 polymer ?
#
loop_
_entity_poly.entity_id
_entity_poly.type
_entity_poly.pdbx_seq_one_letter_code
_entity_poly.pdbx_strand_id
1 'polypeptide(L)'
;MPAHATASAPAVKLATLAGMKSRAERIAMLTAYDATLAAQFDAAGIDVVLVGDSLGMVVQGQATTLGVTLDNLVYHCQAVARGLRRALLLADLPFGSYPDPAAAYRSAARLVGEGGAAMVKLERAGP
;
A
#
# COMPACT_ATOMS: atom_id res chain seq x y z
N MET A 1 -27.91 21.86 16.49
CA MET A 1 -27.76 21.37 15.11
C MET A 1 -27.17 19.98 15.17
N PRO A 2 -27.89 18.93 14.81
CA PRO A 2 -27.25 17.62 14.69
C PRO A 2 -26.27 17.69 13.52
N ALA A 3 -24.98 17.41 13.82
CA ALA A 3 -24.00 17.20 12.79
C ALA A 3 -24.49 16.04 11.90
N HIS A 4 -24.75 16.33 10.64
CA HIS A 4 -24.95 15.27 9.65
C HIS A 4 -23.67 14.45 9.63
N ALA A 5 -23.72 13.26 10.22
CA ALA A 5 -22.71 12.26 9.98
C ALA A 5 -22.75 11.99 8.47
N THR A 6 -21.81 12.57 7.73
CA THR A 6 -21.58 12.16 6.35
C THR A 6 -21.22 10.68 6.40
N ALA A 7 -22.10 9.85 5.82
CA ALA A 7 -21.82 8.44 5.69
C ALA A 7 -20.42 8.30 5.07
N SER A 8 -19.49 7.60 5.75
CA SER A 8 -18.15 7.39 5.22
C SER A 8 -18.26 6.67 3.88
N ALA A 9 -17.54 7.13 2.86
CA ALA A 9 -17.49 6.46 1.56
C ALA A 9 -17.07 4.99 1.74
N PRO A 10 -17.63 4.05 0.94
CA PRO A 10 -17.30 2.63 1.07
C PRO A 10 -15.81 2.39 0.81
N ALA A 11 -15.24 1.41 1.50
CA ALA A 11 -13.84 1.03 1.34
C ALA A 11 -13.54 0.60 -0.10
N VAL A 12 -12.39 1.01 -0.62
CA VAL A 12 -11.88 0.60 -1.93
C VAL A 12 -11.39 -0.84 -1.85
N LYS A 13 -11.93 -1.68 -2.73
CA LYS A 13 -11.58 -3.10 -2.85
C LYS A 13 -11.00 -3.37 -4.24
N LEU A 14 -10.44 -4.55 -4.45
CA LEU A 14 -9.97 -4.97 -5.78
C LEU A 14 -11.08 -4.86 -6.83
N ALA A 15 -12.30 -5.27 -6.49
CA ALA A 15 -13.47 -5.14 -7.37
C ALA A 15 -13.80 -3.68 -7.70
N THR A 16 -13.59 -2.75 -6.75
CA THR A 16 -13.78 -1.31 -6.98
C THR A 16 -12.82 -0.83 -8.07
N LEU A 17 -11.54 -1.20 -7.98
CA LEU A 17 -10.53 -0.81 -8.97
C LEU A 17 -10.82 -1.41 -10.35
N ALA A 18 -11.21 -2.68 -10.39
CA ALA A 18 -11.60 -3.35 -11.64
C ALA A 18 -12.80 -2.64 -12.30
N GLY A 19 -13.79 -2.26 -11.51
CA GLY A 19 -14.94 -1.48 -11.99
C GLY A 19 -14.55 -0.10 -12.52
N MET A 20 -13.67 0.62 -11.84
CA MET A 20 -13.15 1.90 -12.30
C MET A 20 -12.44 1.76 -13.65
N LYS A 21 -11.60 0.72 -13.81
CA LYS A 21 -10.93 0.43 -15.08
C LYS A 21 -11.95 0.17 -16.19
N SER A 22 -12.98 -0.62 -15.94
CA SER A 22 -14.02 -0.94 -16.92
C SER A 22 -14.81 0.30 -17.37
N ARG A 23 -14.97 1.28 -16.48
CA ARG A 23 -15.65 2.55 -16.79
C ARG A 23 -14.70 3.64 -17.28
N ALA A 24 -13.43 3.33 -17.52
CA ALA A 24 -12.38 4.29 -17.88
C ALA A 24 -12.23 5.44 -16.87
N GLU A 25 -12.53 5.19 -15.60
CA GLU A 25 -12.29 6.14 -14.50
C GLU A 25 -10.83 6.06 -14.06
N ARG A 26 -10.24 7.20 -13.74
CA ARG A 26 -8.85 7.26 -13.26
C ARG A 26 -8.77 6.80 -11.80
N ILE A 27 -7.76 6.00 -11.50
CA ILE A 27 -7.41 5.58 -10.14
C ILE A 27 -6.31 6.51 -9.63
N ALA A 28 -6.56 7.21 -8.53
CA ALA A 28 -5.58 8.07 -7.90
C ALA A 28 -4.77 7.27 -6.87
N MET A 29 -3.45 7.25 -7.02
CA MET A 29 -2.54 6.55 -6.11
C MET A 29 -1.43 7.49 -5.64
N LEU A 30 -1.16 7.48 -4.34
CA LEU A 30 -0.04 8.18 -3.73
C LEU A 30 0.73 7.25 -2.80
N THR A 31 2.01 7.57 -2.58
CA THR A 31 2.86 6.85 -1.64
C THR A 31 2.85 7.52 -0.27
N ALA A 32 2.70 6.74 0.80
CA ALA A 32 2.83 7.19 2.17
C ALA A 32 3.57 6.14 3.00
N TYR A 33 4.22 6.59 4.09
CA TYR A 33 5.02 5.72 4.95
C TYR A 33 4.61 5.76 6.42
N ASP A 34 3.64 6.59 6.77
CA ASP A 34 3.17 6.79 8.14
C ASP A 34 1.65 6.97 8.21
N ALA A 35 1.11 6.83 9.41
CA ALA A 35 -0.33 6.91 9.65
C ALA A 35 -0.90 8.32 9.41
N THR A 36 -0.15 9.36 9.72
CA THR A 36 -0.61 10.75 9.62
C THR A 36 -0.84 11.15 8.17
N LEU A 37 0.17 10.90 7.31
CA LEU A 37 0.06 11.23 5.90
C LEU A 37 -0.95 10.33 5.19
N ALA A 38 -1.00 9.04 5.55
CA ALA A 38 -2.00 8.11 5.04
C ALA A 38 -3.44 8.58 5.33
N ALA A 39 -3.69 9.05 6.56
CA ALA A 39 -5.00 9.57 6.95
C ALA A 39 -5.39 10.81 6.14
N GLN A 40 -4.44 11.69 5.84
CA GLN A 40 -4.68 12.87 5.02
C GLN A 40 -5.02 12.51 3.57
N PHE A 41 -4.29 11.57 2.98
CA PHE A 41 -4.57 11.08 1.63
C PHE A 41 -5.92 10.38 1.55
N ASP A 42 -6.23 9.56 2.55
CA ASP A 42 -7.52 8.88 2.64
C ASP A 42 -8.69 9.89 2.71
N ALA A 43 -8.57 10.91 3.55
CA ALA A 43 -9.55 11.98 3.68
C ALA A 43 -9.68 12.81 2.39
N ALA A 44 -8.62 12.95 1.61
CA ALA A 44 -8.62 13.64 0.34
C ALA A 44 -9.26 12.82 -0.81
N GLY A 45 -9.61 11.56 -0.57
CA GLY A 45 -10.26 10.70 -1.56
C GLY A 45 -9.32 9.93 -2.47
N ILE A 46 -8.04 9.76 -2.10
CA ILE A 46 -7.11 8.91 -2.82
C ILE A 46 -7.60 7.46 -2.77
N ASP A 47 -7.54 6.76 -3.89
CA ASP A 47 -8.08 5.40 -4.02
C ASP A 47 -7.14 4.32 -3.52
N VAL A 48 -5.84 4.49 -3.76
CA VAL A 48 -4.79 3.53 -3.40
C VAL A 48 -3.63 4.25 -2.73
N VAL A 49 -3.17 3.73 -1.60
CA VAL A 49 -1.94 4.19 -0.95
C VAL A 49 -0.89 3.08 -1.08
N LEU A 50 0.26 3.45 -1.64
CA LEU A 50 1.38 2.54 -1.86
C LEU A 50 2.41 2.69 -0.74
N VAL A 51 2.86 1.56 -0.21
CA VAL A 51 4.08 1.47 0.61
C VAL A 51 5.11 0.69 -0.19
N GLY A 52 6.22 1.35 -0.53
CA GLY A 52 7.26 0.76 -1.37
C GLY A 52 8.67 0.98 -0.82
N ASP A 53 9.65 0.40 -1.47
CA ASP A 53 11.06 0.42 -1.05
C ASP A 53 11.72 1.81 -1.18
N SER A 54 11.06 2.78 -1.82
CA SER A 54 11.50 4.18 -1.78
C SER A 54 11.60 4.74 -0.35
N LEU A 55 10.96 4.08 0.64
CA LEU A 55 11.13 4.40 2.05
C LEU A 55 12.62 4.36 2.49
N GLY A 56 13.41 3.51 1.86
CA GLY A 56 14.85 3.43 2.14
C GLY A 56 15.57 4.75 1.89
N MET A 57 15.21 5.46 0.85
CA MET A 57 15.78 6.76 0.52
C MET A 57 15.08 7.91 1.24
N VAL A 58 13.75 7.91 1.24
CA VAL A 58 12.94 9.03 1.74
C VAL A 58 12.88 9.06 3.26
N VAL A 59 12.76 7.89 3.91
CA VAL A 59 12.59 7.80 5.36
C VAL A 59 13.88 7.41 6.05
N GLN A 60 14.62 6.43 5.52
CA GLN A 60 15.84 5.90 6.14
C GLN A 60 17.11 6.67 5.75
N GLY A 61 17.04 7.52 4.72
CA GLY A 61 18.19 8.30 4.26
C GLY A 61 19.26 7.49 3.55
N GLN A 62 18.94 6.29 3.05
CA GLN A 62 19.87 5.45 2.30
C GLN A 62 20.08 5.99 0.88
N ALA A 63 21.23 5.69 0.29
CA ALA A 63 21.56 6.10 -1.07
C ALA A 63 20.76 5.34 -2.15
N THR A 64 20.28 4.14 -1.81
CA THR A 64 19.52 3.26 -2.71
C THR A 64 18.37 2.59 -1.97
N THR A 65 17.50 1.92 -2.71
CA THR A 65 16.39 1.14 -2.15
C THR A 65 16.79 -0.29 -1.75
N LEU A 66 18.00 -0.73 -2.09
CA LEU A 66 18.43 -2.13 -1.94
C LEU A 66 18.52 -2.63 -0.50
N GLY A 67 18.72 -1.72 0.45
CA GLY A 67 18.83 -2.07 1.87
C GLY A 67 17.51 -2.22 2.62
N VAL A 68 16.38 -1.96 1.96
CA VAL A 68 15.06 -2.09 2.59
C VAL A 68 14.70 -3.56 2.75
N THR A 69 14.39 -3.94 3.99
CA THR A 69 14.01 -5.32 4.33
C THR A 69 12.49 -5.53 4.24
N LEU A 70 12.08 -6.78 4.15
CA LEU A 70 10.66 -7.13 4.24
C LEU A 70 10.05 -6.69 5.58
N ASP A 71 10.81 -6.81 6.68
CA ASP A 71 10.38 -6.34 8.00
C ASP A 71 10.12 -4.83 8.02
N ASN A 72 10.94 -4.05 7.33
CA ASN A 72 10.71 -2.61 7.17
C ASN A 72 9.38 -2.36 6.46
N LEU A 73 9.10 -3.07 5.37
CA LEU A 73 7.85 -2.94 4.63
C LEU A 73 6.65 -3.32 5.48
N VAL A 74 6.72 -4.43 6.21
CA VAL A 74 5.65 -4.84 7.14
C VAL A 74 5.37 -3.75 8.18
N TYR A 75 6.42 -3.21 8.80
CA TYR A 75 6.29 -2.15 9.79
C TYR A 75 5.57 -0.91 9.23
N HIS A 76 6.03 -0.42 8.08
CA HIS A 76 5.44 0.77 7.46
C HIS A 76 4.01 0.51 6.93
N CYS A 77 3.74 -0.69 6.41
CA CYS A 77 2.39 -1.09 6.04
C CYS A 77 1.43 -1.06 7.23
N GLN A 78 1.85 -1.55 8.39
CA GLN A 78 1.05 -1.52 9.60
C GLN A 78 0.72 -0.08 10.03
N ALA A 79 1.70 0.82 9.97
CA ALA A 79 1.50 2.22 10.31
C ALA A 79 0.51 2.89 9.34
N VAL A 80 0.71 2.70 8.03
CA VAL A 80 -0.17 3.24 6.99
C VAL A 80 -1.58 2.67 7.11
N ALA A 81 -1.72 1.36 7.32
CA ALA A 81 -3.02 0.71 7.46
C ALA A 81 -3.87 1.33 8.58
N ARG A 82 -3.24 1.74 9.68
CA ARG A 82 -3.94 2.41 10.79
C ARG A 82 -4.49 3.79 10.42
N GLY A 83 -3.92 4.44 9.43
CA GLY A 83 -4.38 5.74 8.93
C GLY A 83 -5.47 5.63 7.86
N LEU A 84 -5.67 4.47 7.27
CA LEU A 84 -6.61 4.28 6.17
C LEU A 84 -7.98 3.83 6.68
N ARG A 85 -9.04 4.46 6.15
CA ARG A 85 -10.44 4.06 6.39
C ARG A 85 -11.13 3.61 5.11
N ARG A 86 -10.73 4.19 3.97
CA ARG A 86 -11.34 3.95 2.66
C ARG A 86 -10.33 3.40 1.65
N ALA A 87 -9.17 4.06 1.49
CA ALA A 87 -8.19 3.73 0.46
C ALA A 87 -7.65 2.30 0.60
N LEU A 88 -7.36 1.68 -0.53
CA LEU A 88 -6.74 0.35 -0.58
C LEU A 88 -5.24 0.47 -0.31
N LEU A 89 -4.71 -0.37 0.57
CA LEU A 89 -3.27 -0.46 0.82
C LEU A 89 -2.62 -1.43 -0.16
N LEU A 90 -1.70 -0.91 -0.96
CA LEU A 90 -0.84 -1.66 -1.87
C LEU A 90 0.57 -1.69 -1.32
N ALA A 91 1.16 -2.86 -1.17
CA ALA A 91 2.53 -3.03 -0.71
C ALA A 91 3.44 -3.56 -1.83
N ASP A 92 4.61 -2.97 -1.96
CA ASP A 92 5.64 -3.41 -2.90
C ASP A 92 6.55 -4.46 -2.24
N LEU A 93 6.92 -5.50 -2.98
CA LEU A 93 7.89 -6.48 -2.52
C LEU A 93 9.31 -5.90 -2.67
N PRO A 94 10.11 -5.84 -1.57
CA PRO A 94 11.44 -5.26 -1.64
C PRO A 94 12.42 -6.17 -2.40
N PHE A 95 13.52 -5.60 -2.84
CA PHE A 95 14.58 -6.31 -3.54
C PHE A 95 15.03 -7.58 -2.77
N GLY A 96 15.14 -8.67 -3.48
CA GLY A 96 15.60 -9.96 -2.91
C GLY A 96 14.54 -10.75 -2.15
N SER A 97 13.32 -10.21 -2.00
CA SER A 97 12.24 -10.90 -1.27
C SER A 97 11.42 -11.88 -2.13
N TYR A 98 11.66 -11.93 -3.44
CA TYR A 98 10.91 -12.78 -4.37
C TYR A 98 11.79 -13.43 -5.46
N PRO A 99 12.90 -14.10 -5.10
CA PRO A 99 13.80 -14.73 -6.08
C PRO A 99 13.16 -15.92 -6.80
N ASP A 100 12.13 -16.53 -6.22
CA ASP A 100 11.38 -17.64 -6.76
C ASP A 100 9.90 -17.55 -6.34
N PRO A 101 8.99 -18.33 -6.98
CA PRO A 101 7.56 -18.27 -6.65
C PRO A 101 7.23 -18.57 -5.19
N ALA A 102 7.93 -19.52 -4.57
CA ALA A 102 7.69 -19.87 -3.17
C ALA A 102 8.08 -18.72 -2.22
N ALA A 103 9.22 -18.07 -2.45
CA ALA A 103 9.64 -16.90 -1.70
C ALA A 103 8.70 -15.71 -1.93
N ALA A 104 8.28 -15.48 -3.17
CA ALA A 104 7.30 -14.43 -3.49
C ALA A 104 5.99 -14.63 -2.71
N TYR A 105 5.49 -15.86 -2.68
CA TYR A 105 4.28 -16.20 -1.92
C TYR A 105 4.45 -15.91 -0.41
N ARG A 106 5.55 -16.37 0.19
CA ARG A 106 5.82 -16.15 1.62
C ARG A 106 5.93 -14.67 1.96
N SER A 107 6.65 -13.91 1.14
CA SER A 107 6.83 -12.47 1.34
C SER A 107 5.50 -11.72 1.18
N ALA A 108 4.72 -12.05 0.15
CA ALA A 108 3.40 -11.49 -0.05
C ALA A 108 2.44 -11.82 1.11
N ALA A 109 2.47 -13.07 1.59
CA ALA A 109 1.65 -13.50 2.73
C ALA A 109 1.95 -12.69 4.00
N ARG A 110 3.19 -12.31 4.24
CA ARG A 110 3.56 -11.45 5.36
C ARG A 110 3.02 -10.03 5.18
N LEU A 111 3.16 -9.44 4.00
CA LEU A 111 2.64 -8.10 3.72
C LEU A 111 1.13 -8.03 3.87
N VAL A 112 0.42 -9.06 3.45
CA VAL A 112 -1.04 -9.15 3.60
C VAL A 112 -1.43 -9.46 5.04
N GLY A 113 -0.88 -10.53 5.63
CA GLY A 113 -1.28 -11.04 6.93
C GLY A 113 -0.79 -10.19 8.10
N GLU A 114 0.46 -9.75 8.08
CA GLU A 114 1.06 -8.93 9.14
C GLU A 114 0.95 -7.43 8.83
N GLY A 115 1.21 -7.04 7.59
CA GLY A 115 1.23 -5.64 7.17
C GLY A 115 -0.15 -5.02 6.92
N GLY A 116 -1.17 -5.84 6.68
CA GLY A 116 -2.51 -5.37 6.39
C GLY A 116 -2.72 -4.93 4.93
N ALA A 117 -1.81 -5.26 4.02
CA ALA A 117 -1.98 -4.95 2.61
C ALA A 117 -3.12 -5.74 1.99
N ALA A 118 -3.89 -5.11 1.11
CA ALA A 118 -4.94 -5.75 0.32
C ALA A 118 -4.42 -6.27 -1.03
N MET A 119 -3.29 -5.75 -1.47
CA MET A 119 -2.67 -6.10 -2.75
C MET A 119 -1.16 -5.96 -2.64
N VAL A 120 -0.42 -6.76 -3.36
CA VAL A 120 1.04 -6.64 -3.45
C VAL A 120 1.48 -6.40 -4.88
N LYS A 121 2.60 -5.72 -5.04
CA LYS A 121 3.21 -5.45 -6.35
C LYS A 121 4.58 -6.10 -6.42
N LEU A 122 4.86 -6.75 -7.54
CA LEU A 122 6.19 -7.21 -7.93
C LEU A 122 6.64 -6.34 -9.10
N GLU A 123 7.78 -5.67 -8.95
CA GLU A 123 8.28 -4.76 -9.99
C GLU A 123 8.87 -5.49 -11.18
N ARG A 124 9.32 -6.72 -10.98
CA ARG A 124 9.97 -7.50 -12.00
C ARG A 124 9.44 -8.92 -12.02
N ALA A 125 8.84 -9.31 -13.12
CA ALA A 125 8.61 -10.71 -13.40
C ALA A 125 9.96 -11.35 -13.75
N GLY A 126 10.23 -12.52 -13.20
CA GLY A 126 11.38 -13.33 -13.62
C GLY A 126 11.31 -13.72 -15.09
N PRO A 127 12.39 -14.28 -15.64
CA PRO A 127 12.40 -14.79 -16.99
C PRO A 127 11.40 -15.94 -17.16
#